data_e01e53d226ac35516aa98e0a9d5a6e98
#
_entry.id   e01e53d226ac35516aa98e0a9d5a6e98
#
_cell.length_a   1.000
_cell.length_b   1.000
_cell.length_c   1.000
_cell.angle_alpha   90.00
_cell.angle_beta   90.00
_cell.angle_gamma   90.00
#
_symmetry.space_group_name_H-M   'P 1'
#
loop_
_entity.id
_entity.type
_entity.pdbx_description
1 polymer ?
#
loop_
_entity_poly.entity_id
_entity_poly.type
_entity_poly.pdbx_seq_one_letter_code
_entity_poly.pdbx_strand_id
1 'polypeptide(L)'
;MRKHFPDLPILARARNRVHYYRLRDLDIETIERETLLSSLETARRALEHLGLDPAQASRAVELFREHDARQLDAQYAVRQDEAQLIQTAAQAAAQLQELFESDVKAGGTAVASVDASFAKPDR
;
A
#
# COMPACT_ATOMS: atom_id res chain seq x y z
N MET A 1 -20.06 8.38 -2.50
CA MET A 1 -21.01 7.99 -1.44
C MET A 1 -20.72 8.66 -0.10
N ARG A 2 -19.50 8.64 0.39
CA ARG A 2 -19.18 9.30 1.64
C ARG A 2 -19.40 10.80 1.65
N LYS A 3 -19.31 11.40 0.51
CA LYS A 3 -19.55 12.83 0.35
C LYS A 3 -20.97 13.23 0.73
N HIS A 4 -21.94 12.40 0.39
CA HIS A 4 -23.35 12.65 0.65
C HIS A 4 -23.86 11.97 1.91
N PHE A 5 -23.22 10.88 2.32
CA PHE A 5 -23.63 10.09 3.48
C PHE A 5 -22.39 9.74 4.32
N PRO A 6 -21.80 10.73 5.01
CA PRO A 6 -20.54 10.49 5.70
C PRO A 6 -20.61 9.48 6.83
N ASP A 7 -21.76 9.31 7.45
CA ASP A 7 -21.94 8.41 8.57
C ASP A 7 -22.47 7.02 8.18
N LEU A 8 -22.67 6.79 6.89
CA LEU A 8 -23.21 5.53 6.43
C LEU A 8 -22.12 4.45 6.45
N PRO A 9 -22.38 3.31 7.11
CA PRO A 9 -21.41 2.21 7.10
C PRO A 9 -21.30 1.63 5.69
N ILE A 10 -20.07 1.37 5.26
CA ILE A 10 -19.81 0.81 3.94
C ILE A 10 -19.14 -0.54 4.14
N LEU A 11 -19.74 -1.58 3.53
CA LEU A 11 -19.17 -2.90 3.48
C LEU A 11 -18.74 -3.15 2.04
N ALA A 12 -17.52 -3.61 1.85
CA ALA A 12 -16.99 -3.81 0.52
C ALA A 12 -16.35 -5.19 0.38
N ARG A 13 -16.25 -5.67 -0.86
CA ARG A 13 -15.56 -6.92 -1.18
C ARG A 13 -14.36 -6.61 -2.03
N ALA A 14 -13.22 -7.16 -1.65
CA ALA A 14 -11.98 -6.98 -2.40
C ALA A 14 -11.68 -8.22 -3.21
N ARG A 15 -11.33 -8.06 -4.48
CA ARG A 15 -10.99 -9.17 -5.36
C ARG A 15 -9.60 -9.72 -5.07
N ASN A 16 -8.68 -8.84 -4.71
CA ASN A 16 -7.29 -9.19 -4.47
C ASN A 16 -6.67 -8.19 -3.50
N ARG A 17 -5.39 -8.34 -3.21
CA ARG A 17 -4.70 -7.47 -2.25
C ARG A 17 -4.65 -6.02 -2.70
N VAL A 18 -4.43 -5.78 -3.98
CA VAL A 18 -4.39 -4.41 -4.51
C VAL A 18 -5.73 -3.72 -4.32
N HIS A 19 -6.82 -4.43 -4.64
CA HIS A 19 -8.18 -3.91 -4.46
C HIS A 19 -8.46 -3.66 -2.97
N TYR A 20 -8.03 -4.57 -2.09
CA TYR A 20 -8.16 -4.40 -0.65
C TYR A 20 -7.47 -3.12 -0.18
N TYR A 21 -6.25 -2.87 -0.65
CA TYR A 21 -5.49 -1.68 -0.27
C TYR A 21 -6.17 -0.39 -0.75
N ARG A 22 -6.72 -0.41 -1.95
CA ARG A 22 -7.45 0.75 -2.47
C ARG A 22 -8.68 1.06 -1.65
N LEU A 23 -9.40 0.04 -1.21
CA LEU A 23 -10.56 0.23 -0.34
C LEU A 23 -10.15 0.78 1.03
N ARG A 24 -9.04 0.32 1.56
CA ARG A 24 -8.49 0.88 2.80
C ARG A 24 -8.06 2.33 2.64
N ASP A 25 -7.53 2.68 1.49
CA ASP A 25 -7.17 4.07 1.19
C ASP A 25 -8.39 4.99 1.21
N LEU A 26 -9.58 4.44 0.98
CA LEU A 26 -10.84 5.17 1.05
C LEU A 26 -11.49 5.12 2.43
N ASP A 27 -10.75 4.67 3.44
CA ASP A 27 -11.21 4.55 4.82
C ASP A 27 -12.40 3.61 5.00
N ILE A 28 -12.48 2.57 4.20
CA ILE A 28 -13.49 1.53 4.36
C ILE A 28 -12.92 0.49 5.32
N GLU A 29 -13.57 0.30 6.46
CA GLU A 29 -13.08 -0.59 7.50
C GLU A 29 -13.54 -2.04 7.33
N THR A 30 -14.74 -2.26 6.87
CA THR A 30 -15.28 -3.61 6.70
C THR A 30 -15.10 -4.06 5.26
N ILE A 31 -14.03 -4.82 5.04
CA ILE A 31 -13.66 -5.31 3.72
C ILE A 31 -13.57 -6.82 3.76
N GLU A 32 -14.43 -7.50 2.98
CA GLU A 32 -14.38 -8.94 2.79
C GLU A 32 -13.45 -9.27 1.63
N ARG A 33 -12.57 -10.22 1.82
CA ARG A 33 -11.70 -10.71 0.74
C ARG A 33 -12.43 -11.82 0.03
N GLU A 34 -12.73 -11.59 -1.25
CA GLU A 34 -13.70 -12.37 -2.00
C GLU A 34 -13.45 -13.87 -2.03
N THR A 35 -12.21 -14.31 -2.17
CA THR A 35 -11.91 -15.72 -2.30
C THR A 35 -11.26 -16.33 -1.05
N LEU A 36 -10.98 -15.53 -0.03
CA LEU A 36 -10.21 -16.00 1.12
C LEU A 36 -10.92 -17.10 1.89
N LEU A 37 -12.17 -16.89 2.26
CA LEU A 37 -12.90 -17.85 3.09
C LEU A 37 -13.10 -19.18 2.39
N SER A 38 -13.44 -19.14 1.11
CA SER A 38 -13.61 -20.36 0.34
C SER A 38 -12.29 -21.11 0.14
N SER A 39 -11.18 -20.36 -0.03
CA SER A 39 -9.85 -20.96 -0.12
C SER A 39 -9.46 -21.63 1.18
N LEU A 40 -9.76 -21.01 2.32
CA LEU A 40 -9.47 -21.58 3.63
C LEU A 40 -10.29 -22.85 3.88
N GLU A 41 -11.54 -22.85 3.46
CA GLU A 41 -12.39 -24.05 3.60
C GLU A 41 -11.86 -25.20 2.75
N THR A 42 -11.42 -24.90 1.53
CA THR A 42 -10.80 -25.91 0.66
C THR A 42 -9.52 -26.45 1.30
N ALA A 43 -8.71 -25.59 1.88
CA ALA A 43 -7.48 -26.01 2.56
C ALA A 43 -7.78 -26.89 3.76
N ARG A 44 -8.82 -26.56 4.54
CA ARG A 44 -9.24 -27.36 5.67
C ARG A 44 -9.62 -28.78 5.25
N ARG A 45 -10.41 -28.88 4.19
CA ARG A 45 -10.82 -30.17 3.66
C ARG A 45 -9.63 -30.97 3.14
N ALA A 46 -8.69 -30.31 2.47
CA ALA A 46 -7.50 -30.97 1.98
C ALA A 46 -6.65 -31.53 3.13
N LEU A 47 -6.53 -30.80 4.22
CA LEU A 47 -5.78 -31.27 5.39
C LEU A 47 -6.45 -32.49 6.02
N GLU A 48 -7.77 -32.52 6.09
CA GLU A 48 -8.49 -33.71 6.57
C GLU A 48 -8.24 -34.93 5.68
N HIS A 49 -8.24 -34.71 4.37
CA HIS A 49 -7.92 -35.78 3.43
C HIS A 49 -6.49 -36.28 3.57
N LEU A 50 -5.58 -35.47 4.03
CA LEU A 50 -4.20 -35.85 4.27
C LEU A 50 -3.97 -36.54 5.63
N GLY A 51 -5.03 -36.68 6.41
CA GLY A 51 -4.95 -37.41 7.66
C GLY A 51 -5.03 -36.63 8.94
N LEU A 52 -5.14 -35.27 8.87
CA LEU A 52 -5.35 -34.52 10.08
C LEU A 52 -6.77 -34.69 10.59
N ASP A 53 -6.93 -34.74 11.91
CA ASP A 53 -8.28 -34.79 12.43
C ASP A 53 -8.95 -33.42 12.27
N PRO A 54 -10.31 -33.34 12.29
CA PRO A 54 -11.02 -32.08 12.04
C PRO A 54 -10.60 -30.93 12.92
N ALA A 55 -10.31 -31.18 14.18
CA ALA A 55 -9.87 -30.13 15.11
C ALA A 55 -8.50 -29.58 14.74
N GLN A 56 -7.58 -30.46 14.35
CA GLN A 56 -6.25 -30.07 13.90
C GLN A 56 -6.31 -29.27 12.60
N ALA A 57 -7.13 -29.71 11.66
CA ALA A 57 -7.29 -29.02 10.38
C ALA A 57 -7.86 -27.62 10.58
N SER A 58 -8.88 -27.49 11.41
CA SER A 58 -9.48 -26.20 11.73
C SER A 58 -8.50 -25.24 12.40
N ARG A 59 -7.70 -25.78 13.33
CA ARG A 59 -6.70 -24.96 14.01
C ARG A 59 -5.61 -24.46 13.07
N ALA A 60 -5.14 -25.34 12.18
CA ALA A 60 -4.12 -24.98 11.20
C ALA A 60 -4.60 -23.85 10.27
N VAL A 61 -5.83 -23.97 9.80
CA VAL A 61 -6.43 -22.95 8.92
C VAL A 61 -6.63 -21.66 9.66
N GLU A 62 -7.07 -21.70 10.91
CA GLU A 62 -7.26 -20.48 11.71
C GLU A 62 -5.94 -19.77 11.97
N LEU A 63 -4.87 -20.50 12.28
CA LEU A 63 -3.55 -19.92 12.47
C LEU A 63 -3.05 -19.25 11.19
N PHE A 64 -3.28 -19.89 10.06
CA PHE A 64 -2.93 -19.29 8.77
C PHE A 64 -3.70 -18.02 8.53
N ARG A 65 -5.00 -18.03 8.80
CA ARG A 65 -5.87 -16.86 8.60
C ARG A 65 -5.39 -15.68 9.43
N GLU A 66 -5.06 -15.92 10.68
CA GLU A 66 -4.56 -14.88 11.58
C GLU A 66 -3.22 -14.33 11.10
N HIS A 67 -2.32 -15.21 10.70
CA HIS A 67 -1.01 -14.83 10.18
C HIS A 67 -1.16 -13.99 8.91
N ASP A 68 -2.02 -14.42 8.00
CA ASP A 68 -2.26 -13.71 6.75
C ASP A 68 -2.85 -12.32 6.99
N ALA A 69 -3.76 -12.20 7.95
CA ALA A 69 -4.34 -10.90 8.30
C ALA A 69 -3.29 -9.95 8.86
N ARG A 70 -2.40 -10.43 9.72
CA ARG A 70 -1.31 -9.62 10.25
C ARG A 70 -0.34 -9.19 9.16
N GLN A 71 -0.02 -10.08 8.23
CA GLN A 71 0.85 -9.75 7.11
C GLN A 71 0.21 -8.73 6.18
N LEU A 72 -1.07 -8.87 5.93
CA LEU A 72 -1.80 -7.93 5.10
C LEU A 72 -1.74 -6.52 5.68
N ASP A 73 -1.96 -6.39 6.99
CA ASP A 73 -1.88 -5.10 7.66
C ASP A 73 -0.47 -4.53 7.65
N ALA A 74 0.54 -5.37 7.89
CA ALA A 74 1.93 -4.94 7.87
C ALA A 74 2.35 -4.46 6.48
N GLN A 75 1.94 -5.19 5.45
CA GLN A 75 2.23 -4.81 4.07
C GLN A 75 1.51 -3.52 3.66
N TYR A 76 0.31 -3.33 4.16
CA TYR A 76 -0.41 -2.09 3.90
C TYR A 76 0.32 -0.89 4.51
N ALA A 77 0.82 -1.02 5.73
CA ALA A 77 1.59 0.04 6.39
C ALA A 77 2.85 0.40 5.60
N VAL A 78 3.58 -0.61 5.12
CA VAL A 78 4.77 -0.40 4.29
C VAL A 78 4.41 0.31 3.00
N ARG A 79 3.32 -0.09 2.36
CA ARG A 79 2.84 0.54 1.13
C ARG A 79 2.53 2.02 1.35
N GLN A 80 1.92 2.36 2.47
CA GLN A 80 1.64 3.75 2.82
C GLN A 80 2.91 4.56 3.06
N ASP A 81 3.89 3.97 3.75
CA ASP A 81 5.17 4.63 3.97
C ASP A 81 5.89 4.90 2.66
N GLU A 82 5.88 3.95 1.74
CA GLU A 82 6.47 4.14 0.42
C GLU A 82 5.78 5.24 -0.36
N ALA A 83 4.46 5.30 -0.31
CA ALA A 83 3.70 6.34 -0.99
C ALA A 83 4.03 7.72 -0.41
N GLN A 84 4.13 7.82 0.91
CA GLN A 84 4.52 9.07 1.57
C GLN A 84 5.94 9.48 1.19
N LEU A 85 6.85 8.53 1.14
CA LEU A 85 8.23 8.79 0.77
C LEU A 85 8.34 9.33 -0.66
N ILE A 86 7.62 8.71 -1.58
CA ILE A 86 7.59 9.16 -2.97
C ILE A 86 7.00 10.56 -3.07
N GLN A 87 5.92 10.82 -2.35
CA GLN A 87 5.29 12.13 -2.36
C GLN A 87 6.20 13.19 -1.79
N THR A 88 6.88 12.90 -0.68
CA THR A 88 7.84 13.81 -0.06
C THR A 88 8.99 14.13 -1.01
N ALA A 89 9.51 13.10 -1.68
CA ALA A 89 10.58 13.27 -2.65
C ALA A 89 10.14 14.14 -3.83
N ALA A 90 8.92 13.92 -4.31
CA ALA A 90 8.36 14.72 -5.41
C ALA A 90 8.18 16.17 -5.00
N GLN A 91 7.70 16.42 -3.78
CA GLN A 91 7.55 17.78 -3.26
C GLN A 91 8.90 18.47 -3.11
N ALA A 92 9.90 17.76 -2.61
CA ALA A 92 11.25 18.31 -2.47
C ALA A 92 11.82 18.67 -3.83
N ALA A 93 11.62 17.81 -4.83
CA ALA A 93 12.08 18.08 -6.19
C ALA A 93 11.39 19.31 -6.79
N ALA A 94 10.09 19.44 -6.57
CA ALA A 94 9.32 20.58 -7.06
C ALA A 94 9.80 21.87 -6.40
N GLN A 95 10.04 21.86 -5.10
CA GLN A 95 10.55 23.01 -4.37
C GLN A 95 11.93 23.44 -4.87
N LEU A 96 12.78 22.47 -5.12
CA LEU A 96 14.11 22.73 -5.64
C LEU A 96 14.04 23.35 -7.03
N GLN A 97 13.15 22.86 -7.87
CA GLN A 97 12.93 23.40 -9.20
C GLN A 97 12.46 24.86 -9.13
N GLU A 98 11.53 25.17 -8.23
CA GLU A 98 11.07 26.54 -8.02
C GLU A 98 12.20 27.46 -7.59
N LEU A 99 13.07 26.99 -6.71
CA LEU A 99 14.23 27.77 -6.27
C LEU A 99 15.17 28.07 -7.43
N PHE A 100 15.42 27.07 -8.28
CA PHE A 100 16.27 27.27 -9.45
C PHE A 100 15.66 28.24 -10.43
N GLU A 101 14.36 28.14 -10.69
CA GLU A 101 13.68 29.06 -11.58
C GLU A 101 13.70 30.48 -11.04
N SER A 102 13.49 30.61 -9.76
CA SER A 102 13.55 31.90 -9.08
C SER A 102 14.94 32.52 -9.19
N ASP A 103 15.97 31.71 -9.00
CA ASP A 103 17.35 32.15 -9.08
C ASP A 103 17.76 32.52 -10.49
N VAL A 104 17.28 31.80 -11.49
CA VAL A 104 17.50 32.14 -12.90
C VAL A 104 16.90 33.52 -13.20
N LYS A 105 15.72 33.80 -12.71
CA LYS A 105 15.08 35.07 -12.91
C LYS A 105 15.84 36.21 -12.23
N ALA A 106 16.43 35.93 -11.08
CA ALA A 106 17.15 36.93 -10.30
C ALA A 106 18.59 37.16 -10.78
N GLY A 107 19.26 36.11 -11.27
CA GLY A 107 20.64 36.24 -11.73
C GLY A 107 21.15 34.98 -12.38
N GLY A 108 20.77 34.73 -13.58
CA GLY A 108 20.95 33.48 -14.28
C GLY A 108 22.33 32.83 -14.38
N THR A 109 23.39 33.62 -14.28
CA THR A 109 24.75 33.08 -14.43
C THR A 109 25.16 32.14 -13.28
N ALA A 110 24.69 32.40 -12.09
CA ALA A 110 25.00 31.58 -10.94
C ALA A 110 24.46 30.15 -11.09
N VAL A 111 23.27 30.02 -11.65
CA VAL A 111 22.63 28.72 -11.86
C VAL A 111 23.38 27.93 -12.93
N ALA A 112 23.82 28.58 -13.98
CA ALA A 112 24.59 27.94 -15.05
C ALA A 112 25.89 27.34 -14.52
N SER A 113 26.56 28.05 -13.62
CA SER A 113 27.76 27.53 -12.97
C SER A 113 27.52 26.30 -12.13
N VAL A 114 26.45 26.32 -11.37
CA VAL A 114 26.08 25.18 -10.51
C VAL A 114 25.75 23.96 -11.37
N ASP A 115 25.03 24.16 -12.44
CA ASP A 115 24.69 23.10 -13.35
C ASP A 115 25.90 22.43 -13.95
N ALA A 116 26.86 23.19 -14.37
CA ALA A 116 28.09 22.67 -14.92
C ALA A 116 28.85 21.82 -13.88
N SER A 117 28.81 22.25 -12.64
CA SER A 117 29.41 21.53 -11.53
C SER A 117 28.77 20.18 -11.29
N PHE A 118 27.45 20.13 -11.35
CA PHE A 118 26.72 18.89 -11.15
C PHE A 118 26.83 17.95 -12.32
N ALA A 119 26.98 18.46 -13.50
CA ALA A 119 27.04 17.62 -14.69
C ALA A 119 28.32 16.80 -14.77
N LYS A 120 29.35 17.22 -14.05
CA LYS A 120 30.53 16.54 -14.06
C LYS A 120 30.66 15.24 -13.45
N PRO A 121 30.13 14.94 -12.44
CA PRO A 121 30.29 13.78 -11.75
C PRO A 121 29.99 12.61 -12.39
N ASP A 122 29.84 12.14 -12.64
CA ASP A 122 29.41 11.11 -13.12
C ASP A 122 30.05 10.21 -13.61
N ARG A 123 30.60 9.89 -13.39
CA ARG A 123 31.14 8.95 -13.90
C ARG A 123 31.77 8.38 -13.24
#